data_f74e35d311de262b635c84b96e3f07f3
#
_entry.id   f74e35d311de262b635c84b96e3f07f3
#
_cell.length_a   1.000
_cell.length_b   1.000
_cell.length_c   1.000
_cell.angle_alpha   90.00
_cell.angle_beta   90.00
_cell.angle_gamma   90.00
#
_symmetry.space_group_name_H-M   'P 1'
#
loop_
_entity.id
_entity.type
_entity.pdbx_description
1 polymer ?
#
loop_
_entity_poly.entity_id
_entity_poly.type
_entity_poly.pdbx_seq_one_letter_code
_entity_poly.pdbx_strand_id
1 'polypeptide(L)'
;MTAGYPTSPVAALAIVGLLACGGSSMTSDAVMFRENPEHTGISNARFFAGQGGLRWQVQTDGAVRSSPAVSGDRIYVGSGDGGLYALDRQTGRQLWRFQAGGAVYASPAVTGGVVVCANLEGRVFAVEQSSGKLRWSFNSGPALPFNTNPAGGWDNLASSPVVVGTTVVIGTPDGLIRAIELGSGKSLWEVKTGGRVRATPAVKDGLVVVGSFDGRVYAVDLMTGAERWVHRTVGDTLDSSKFGYDRRAVQSSAAIADGMVLVGSRDGGLYGLDAATGERRWRVTHNGSWVLGSPAVRDGRVYIGSSDGHFFQAVELTTGRELWRLQTEANVLSSPLLVGDALVVGTYRTDAAWGDLIALNPETGAVRWRLRMDGTVMSSPAAADGELYVGTDAGSIIAVSEASPLVPRMAVFYDARLAKDASVPGAALAVAYFADLGYQSLDADSLPAFLSARIADSVPSAVVFALDVVPHAAEPIAADTVLIRRYLNAGGKIVWLGSPMGSVFRDSSGALTQDAFHRTEMLLDVPTKSVDYNEYSAQPTETGRRWGLTHWFRGDYPIDTTAVSHALAVDESGQATAWVQVYRPDRPGSGYVQLWGFGATVERLPYIRAAAEYGLLRAAAP
;
A
#
# COMPACT_ATOMS: atom_id res chain seq x y z
N MET A 1 -45.13 49.12 74.07
CA MET A 1 -44.57 47.76 73.89
C MET A 1 -45.22 47.14 72.71
N THR A 2 -44.47 46.73 71.74
CA THR A 2 -44.65 45.91 70.55
C THR A 2 -44.16 46.62 69.28
N ALA A 3 -43.06 46.19 68.82
CA ALA A 3 -42.30 46.67 67.64
C ALA A 3 -42.98 46.20 66.35
N GLY A 4 -43.22 47.14 65.41
CA GLY A 4 -43.58 46.85 64.05
C GLY A 4 -42.32 46.91 63.15
N TYR A 5 -42.16 45.90 62.36
CA TYR A 5 -41.10 45.85 61.29
C TYR A 5 -41.68 46.44 59.97
N PRO A 6 -40.86 47.24 59.26
CA PRO A 6 -41.29 47.69 57.92
C PRO A 6 -40.83 46.69 56.86
N THR A 7 -41.72 46.39 55.93
CA THR A 7 -41.42 45.61 54.70
C THR A 7 -40.77 46.49 53.66
N SER A 8 -39.60 46.05 53.18
CA SER A 8 -38.90 46.62 52.04
C SER A 8 -39.35 45.97 50.73
N PRO A 9 -39.45 46.69 49.59
CA PRO A 9 -39.79 46.11 48.30
C PRO A 9 -38.57 45.45 47.62
N VAL A 10 -38.76 44.24 47.13
CA VAL A 10 -37.80 43.49 46.34
C VAL A 10 -37.78 44.11 44.93
N ALA A 11 -36.63 44.69 44.56
CA ALA A 11 -36.35 45.09 43.19
C ALA A 11 -36.00 43.84 42.35
N ALA A 12 -36.84 43.54 41.33
CA ALA A 12 -36.52 42.50 40.35
C ALA A 12 -35.42 42.98 39.42
N LEU A 13 -34.23 42.38 39.51
CA LEU A 13 -33.12 42.58 38.60
C LEU A 13 -33.38 41.65 37.37
N ALA A 14 -33.70 42.20 36.22
CA ALA A 14 -33.76 41.47 34.96
C ALA A 14 -32.33 41.20 34.48
N ILE A 15 -31.88 39.94 34.60
CA ILE A 15 -30.65 39.49 33.99
C ILE A 15 -30.92 39.22 32.50
N VAL A 16 -30.48 40.13 31.65
CA VAL A 16 -30.40 39.91 30.21
C VAL A 16 -29.25 38.92 29.98
N GLY A 17 -29.57 37.64 29.79
CA GLY A 17 -28.62 36.65 29.39
C GLY A 17 -28.15 36.92 27.97
N LEU A 18 -26.91 37.38 27.79
CA LEU A 18 -26.21 37.27 26.51
C LEU A 18 -26.02 35.77 26.22
N LEU A 19 -26.80 35.22 25.30
CA LEU A 19 -26.49 33.98 24.61
C LEU A 19 -25.25 34.24 23.78
N ALA A 20 -24.07 33.92 24.34
CA ALA A 20 -22.89 33.71 23.54
C ALA A 20 -23.16 32.48 22.67
N CYS A 21 -23.36 32.67 21.39
CA CYS A 21 -23.24 31.62 20.40
C CYS A 21 -21.80 31.13 20.43
N GLY A 22 -21.51 30.22 21.35
CA GLY A 22 -20.30 29.40 21.27
C GLY A 22 -20.44 28.56 20.01
N GLY A 23 -19.68 28.93 18.97
CA GLY A 23 -19.48 28.08 17.82
C GLY A 23 -18.87 26.79 18.34
N SER A 24 -19.68 25.72 18.48
CA SER A 24 -19.14 24.38 18.64
C SER A 24 -18.38 24.09 17.36
N SER A 25 -17.06 24.01 17.46
CA SER A 25 -16.24 23.40 16.43
C SER A 25 -16.85 22.02 16.17
N MET A 26 -17.37 21.77 14.98
CA MET A 26 -17.83 20.44 14.56
C MET A 26 -16.58 19.57 14.45
N THR A 27 -16.15 19.00 15.57
CA THR A 27 -15.10 17.97 15.56
C THR A 27 -15.71 16.72 14.93
N SER A 28 -15.14 16.28 13.84
CA SER A 28 -15.53 15.04 13.18
C SER A 28 -14.95 13.88 13.98
N ASP A 29 -15.81 13.01 14.56
CA ASP A 29 -15.38 11.72 15.11
C ASP A 29 -15.05 10.70 13.99
N ALA A 30 -15.03 11.13 12.74
CA ALA A 30 -14.76 10.30 11.59
C ALA A 30 -13.26 10.05 11.42
N VAL A 31 -12.88 8.80 11.22
CA VAL A 31 -11.56 8.41 10.76
C VAL A 31 -11.56 8.42 9.24
N MET A 32 -10.61 9.08 8.62
CA MET A 32 -10.56 9.28 7.17
C MET A 32 -9.14 9.48 6.65
N PHE A 33 -9.00 9.63 5.34
CA PHE A 33 -7.72 9.99 4.71
C PHE A 33 -7.08 11.19 5.39
N ARG A 34 -5.77 11.09 5.72
CA ARG A 34 -4.97 12.14 6.38
C ARG A 34 -5.42 12.49 7.81
N GLU A 35 -6.09 11.57 8.50
CA GLU A 35 -6.47 11.61 9.92
C GLU A 35 -7.59 12.60 10.28
N ASN A 36 -7.79 13.68 9.53
CA ASN A 36 -8.77 14.71 9.80
C ASN A 36 -9.28 15.40 8.52
N PRO A 37 -10.41 16.14 8.58
CA PRO A 37 -10.95 16.83 7.40
C PRO A 37 -10.02 17.88 6.80
N GLU A 38 -9.16 18.51 7.58
CA GLU A 38 -8.18 19.51 7.16
C GLU A 38 -6.97 18.89 6.44
N HIS A 39 -6.81 17.57 6.51
CA HIS A 39 -5.71 16.83 5.92
C HIS A 39 -4.32 17.23 6.43
N THR A 40 -4.20 17.57 7.70
CA THR A 40 -2.90 17.95 8.28
C THR A 40 -1.90 16.79 8.33
N GLY A 41 -2.39 15.54 8.25
CA GLY A 41 -1.56 14.34 8.29
C GLY A 41 -0.93 14.11 9.66
N ILE A 42 -1.57 14.58 10.73
CA ILE A 42 -1.13 14.40 12.12
C ILE A 42 -1.98 13.30 12.76
N SER A 43 -1.33 12.24 13.21
CA SER A 43 -1.93 11.22 14.06
C SER A 43 -1.61 11.49 15.53
N ASN A 44 -2.62 11.35 16.40
CA ASN A 44 -2.47 11.42 17.84
C ASN A 44 -2.02 10.08 18.45
N ALA A 45 -1.82 9.05 17.63
CA ALA A 45 -1.32 7.76 18.07
C ALA A 45 0.09 7.90 18.68
N ARG A 46 0.42 7.01 19.61
CA ARG A 46 1.80 6.86 20.07
C ARG A 46 2.65 6.31 18.92
N PHE A 47 3.88 6.73 18.84
CA PHE A 47 4.88 6.16 17.95
C PHE A 47 5.88 5.33 18.75
N PHE A 48 6.41 4.28 18.15
CA PHE A 48 7.47 3.48 18.76
C PHE A 48 8.84 4.11 18.52
N ALA A 49 9.74 3.95 19.51
CA ALA A 49 11.05 4.61 19.49
C ALA A 49 12.11 3.81 18.72
N GLY A 50 11.97 2.49 18.68
CA GLY A 50 12.92 1.60 18.03
C GLY A 50 12.69 1.42 16.53
N GLN A 51 13.36 0.42 15.96
CA GLN A 51 13.21 0.07 14.55
C GLN A 51 11.85 -0.57 14.29
N GLY A 52 11.18 -0.16 13.22
CA GLY A 52 9.96 -0.81 12.76
C GLY A 52 10.24 -2.23 12.22
N GLY A 53 9.32 -3.13 12.50
CA GLY A 53 9.34 -4.50 12.00
C GLY A 53 7.94 -4.98 11.63
N LEU A 54 7.86 -5.99 10.78
CA LEU A 54 6.60 -6.61 10.37
C LEU A 54 5.90 -7.23 11.59
N ARG A 55 4.64 -6.88 11.78
CA ARG A 55 3.78 -7.54 12.74
C ARG A 55 2.88 -8.60 12.08
N TRP A 56 2.15 -8.20 11.07
CA TRP A 56 1.37 -9.09 10.21
C TRP A 56 1.23 -8.50 8.82
N GLN A 57 0.89 -9.36 7.88
CA GLN A 57 0.66 -9.02 6.48
C GLN A 57 -0.52 -9.82 5.93
N VAL A 58 -1.35 -9.16 5.14
CA VAL A 58 -2.49 -9.76 4.43
C VAL A 58 -2.34 -9.48 2.95
N GLN A 59 -2.50 -10.49 2.12
CA GLN A 59 -2.43 -10.36 0.68
C GLN A 59 -3.82 -10.21 0.07
N THR A 60 -3.95 -9.29 -0.88
CA THR A 60 -5.10 -9.14 -1.78
C THR A 60 -4.68 -9.44 -3.22
N ASP A 61 -5.66 -9.63 -4.11
CA ASP A 61 -5.40 -9.92 -5.53
C ASP A 61 -5.14 -8.67 -6.39
N GLY A 62 -5.04 -7.49 -5.78
CA GLY A 62 -4.81 -6.22 -6.46
C GLY A 62 -3.93 -5.27 -5.68
N ALA A 63 -3.32 -4.29 -6.35
CA ALA A 63 -2.51 -3.26 -5.71
C ALA A 63 -3.29 -2.52 -4.61
N VAL A 64 -2.68 -2.31 -3.43
CA VAL A 64 -3.29 -1.59 -2.31
C VAL A 64 -2.72 -0.17 -2.27
N ARG A 65 -3.40 0.75 -2.97
CA ARG A 65 -3.07 2.19 -3.01
C ARG A 65 -3.92 3.03 -2.08
N SER A 66 -5.04 2.49 -1.66
CA SER A 66 -5.88 3.04 -0.59
C SER A 66 -5.08 3.18 0.69
N SER A 67 -5.19 4.31 1.37
CA SER A 67 -4.63 4.45 2.72
C SER A 67 -5.57 3.80 3.73
N PRO A 68 -5.05 3.03 4.70
CA PRO A 68 -5.88 2.39 5.71
C PRO A 68 -6.59 3.42 6.61
N ALA A 69 -7.85 3.14 6.97
CA ALA A 69 -8.57 3.86 8.01
C ALA A 69 -8.70 2.95 9.23
N VAL A 70 -8.20 3.39 10.38
CA VAL A 70 -8.18 2.60 11.61
C VAL A 70 -9.25 3.09 12.57
N SER A 71 -10.26 2.25 12.86
CA SER A 71 -11.34 2.60 13.77
C SER A 71 -11.55 1.49 14.81
N GLY A 72 -11.19 1.75 16.05
CA GLY A 72 -11.24 0.79 17.15
C GLY A 72 -10.34 -0.43 16.90
N ASP A 73 -10.93 -1.60 16.87
CA ASP A 73 -10.27 -2.90 16.63
C ASP A 73 -10.21 -3.30 15.15
N ARG A 74 -10.54 -2.40 14.22
CA ARG A 74 -10.67 -2.70 12.79
C ARG A 74 -9.87 -1.75 11.92
N ILE A 75 -9.43 -2.30 10.79
CA ILE A 75 -8.81 -1.57 9.70
C ILE A 75 -9.68 -1.73 8.47
N TYR A 76 -9.91 -0.61 7.77
CA TYR A 76 -10.64 -0.58 6.51
C TYR A 76 -9.70 -0.11 5.41
N VAL A 77 -9.66 -0.83 4.28
CA VAL A 77 -8.75 -0.49 3.19
C VAL A 77 -9.28 -1.04 1.86
N GLY A 78 -9.11 -0.28 0.80
CA GLY A 78 -9.47 -0.67 -0.55
C GLY A 78 -8.32 -1.36 -1.28
N SER A 79 -8.66 -2.20 -2.25
CA SER A 79 -7.71 -2.88 -3.13
C SER A 79 -8.09 -2.74 -4.60
N GLY A 80 -7.09 -2.82 -5.47
CA GLY A 80 -7.25 -2.86 -6.92
C GLY A 80 -8.02 -4.07 -7.44
N ASP A 81 -8.21 -5.11 -6.62
CA ASP A 81 -9.06 -6.25 -6.93
C ASP A 81 -10.57 -5.93 -6.82
N GLY A 82 -10.92 -4.68 -6.55
CA GLY A 82 -12.28 -4.20 -6.38
C GLY A 82 -12.89 -4.46 -5.01
N GLY A 83 -12.12 -4.96 -4.06
CA GLY A 83 -12.53 -5.19 -2.67
C GLY A 83 -12.32 -3.98 -1.76
N LEU A 84 -13.32 -3.67 -0.92
CA LEU A 84 -13.14 -2.94 0.32
C LEU A 84 -13.07 -3.98 1.45
N TYR A 85 -11.98 -4.01 2.17
CA TYR A 85 -11.69 -4.97 3.22
C TYR A 85 -11.88 -4.36 4.60
N ALA A 86 -12.45 -5.13 5.52
CA ALA A 86 -12.34 -4.89 6.96
C ALA A 86 -11.51 -6.01 7.58
N LEU A 87 -10.46 -5.63 8.29
CA LEU A 87 -9.54 -6.54 8.93
C LEU A 87 -9.57 -6.32 10.46
N ASP A 88 -9.37 -7.40 11.19
CA ASP A 88 -9.05 -7.35 12.61
C ASP A 88 -7.67 -6.71 12.79
N ARG A 89 -7.58 -5.65 13.57
CA ARG A 89 -6.37 -4.85 13.71
C ARG A 89 -5.20 -5.62 14.33
N GLN A 90 -5.49 -6.53 15.25
CA GLN A 90 -4.43 -7.25 15.97
C GLN A 90 -3.81 -8.37 15.15
N THR A 91 -4.63 -9.03 14.34
CA THR A 91 -4.24 -10.28 13.67
C THR A 91 -4.14 -10.16 12.15
N GLY A 92 -4.69 -9.11 11.55
CA GLY A 92 -4.84 -8.98 10.10
C GLY A 92 -5.97 -9.87 9.53
N ARG A 93 -6.67 -10.66 10.35
CA ARG A 93 -7.72 -11.57 9.88
C ARG A 93 -8.85 -10.78 9.21
N GLN A 94 -9.25 -11.18 8.00
CA GLN A 94 -10.38 -10.60 7.30
C GLN A 94 -11.68 -10.82 8.09
N LEU A 95 -12.39 -9.76 8.40
CA LEU A 95 -13.69 -9.77 9.03
C LEU A 95 -14.81 -9.82 7.99
N TRP A 96 -14.70 -8.97 6.98
CA TRP A 96 -15.57 -8.97 5.80
C TRP A 96 -14.88 -8.30 4.60
N ARG A 97 -15.43 -8.55 3.41
CA ARG A 97 -15.04 -7.92 2.15
C ARG A 97 -16.30 -7.50 1.39
N PHE A 98 -16.32 -6.27 0.91
CA PHE A 98 -17.36 -5.76 0.01
C PHE A 98 -16.80 -5.61 -1.40
N GLN A 99 -17.50 -6.13 -2.41
CA GLN A 99 -17.10 -6.01 -3.82
C GLN A 99 -17.70 -4.75 -4.43
N ALA A 100 -16.85 -3.77 -4.79
CA ALA A 100 -17.27 -2.47 -5.30
C ALA A 100 -17.54 -2.43 -6.81
N GLY A 101 -17.14 -3.49 -7.56
CA GLY A 101 -17.33 -3.58 -9.00
C GLY A 101 -16.27 -2.85 -9.84
N GLY A 102 -15.20 -2.39 -9.23
CA GLY A 102 -14.03 -1.75 -9.86
C GLY A 102 -12.98 -1.45 -8.82
N ALA A 103 -11.75 -1.10 -9.23
CA ALA A 103 -10.60 -0.89 -8.34
C ALA A 103 -10.90 0.14 -7.24
N VAL A 104 -10.67 -0.22 -5.97
CA VAL A 104 -10.92 0.65 -4.81
C VAL A 104 -9.59 1.28 -4.36
N TYR A 105 -9.23 2.41 -4.96
CA TYR A 105 -8.03 3.17 -4.60
C TYR A 105 -8.33 4.37 -3.70
N ALA A 106 -9.60 4.75 -3.54
CA ALA A 106 -10.00 5.72 -2.53
C ALA A 106 -9.76 5.17 -1.12
N SER A 107 -9.34 6.04 -0.21
CA SER A 107 -9.22 5.70 1.21
C SER A 107 -10.60 5.78 1.86
N PRO A 108 -10.99 4.82 2.71
CA PRO A 108 -12.29 4.82 3.37
C PRO A 108 -12.43 5.94 4.40
N ALA A 109 -13.64 6.47 4.57
CA ALA A 109 -14.03 7.27 5.73
C ALA A 109 -14.99 6.46 6.61
N VAL A 110 -14.72 6.43 7.92
CA VAL A 110 -15.44 5.60 8.90
C VAL A 110 -16.08 6.50 9.96
N THR A 111 -17.38 6.47 10.10
CA THR A 111 -18.10 7.23 11.12
C THR A 111 -19.50 6.66 11.37
N GLY A 112 -20.03 6.78 12.57
CA GLY A 112 -21.43 6.48 12.88
C GLY A 112 -21.89 5.07 12.46
N GLY A 113 -21.01 4.07 12.52
CA GLY A 113 -21.32 2.69 12.10
C GLY A 113 -21.38 2.49 10.58
N VAL A 114 -20.83 3.42 9.80
CA VAL A 114 -20.81 3.40 8.33
C VAL A 114 -19.37 3.54 7.83
N VAL A 115 -19.04 2.83 6.76
CA VAL A 115 -17.81 3.02 5.97
C VAL A 115 -18.23 3.56 4.60
N VAL A 116 -17.77 4.76 4.27
CA VAL A 116 -17.98 5.39 2.95
C VAL A 116 -16.70 5.25 2.13
N CYS A 117 -16.83 4.88 0.87
CA CYS A 117 -15.69 4.75 -0.04
C CYS A 117 -16.10 4.98 -1.49
N ALA A 118 -15.16 4.98 -2.41
CA ALA A 118 -15.40 5.05 -3.84
C ALA A 118 -14.45 4.14 -4.62
N ASN A 119 -14.89 3.69 -5.80
CA ASN A 119 -14.00 3.03 -6.74
C ASN A 119 -13.44 4.01 -7.80
N LEU A 120 -12.49 3.55 -8.57
CA LEU A 120 -11.80 4.38 -9.58
C LEU A 120 -12.74 4.82 -10.71
N GLU A 121 -13.77 4.04 -11.01
CA GLU A 121 -14.75 4.29 -12.07
C GLU A 121 -15.83 5.31 -11.66
N GLY A 122 -15.85 5.73 -10.38
CA GLY A 122 -16.76 6.76 -9.87
C GLY A 122 -18.01 6.23 -9.18
N ARG A 123 -18.05 4.94 -8.82
CA ARG A 123 -19.06 4.44 -7.89
C ARG A 123 -18.70 4.89 -6.48
N VAL A 124 -19.58 5.68 -5.85
CA VAL A 124 -19.51 6.05 -4.44
C VAL A 124 -20.50 5.19 -3.67
N PHE A 125 -20.09 4.65 -2.52
CA PHE A 125 -20.90 3.72 -1.76
C PHE A 125 -20.67 3.83 -0.26
N ALA A 126 -21.66 3.45 0.51
CA ALA A 126 -21.58 3.30 1.97
C ALA A 126 -22.01 1.89 2.37
N VAL A 127 -21.24 1.28 3.26
CA VAL A 127 -21.53 -0.04 3.82
C VAL A 127 -21.60 0.03 5.34
N GLU A 128 -22.29 -0.93 5.95
CA GLU A 128 -22.33 -1.10 7.39
C GLU A 128 -20.94 -1.46 7.92
N GLN A 129 -20.45 -0.73 8.89
CA GLN A 129 -19.14 -0.93 9.50
C GLN A 129 -18.97 -2.34 10.08
N SER A 130 -20.03 -2.92 10.64
CA SER A 130 -19.98 -4.22 11.29
C SER A 130 -19.97 -5.40 10.34
N SER A 131 -20.66 -5.30 9.19
CA SER A 131 -20.96 -6.43 8.32
C SER A 131 -20.49 -6.28 6.87
N GLY A 132 -20.14 -5.06 6.43
CA GLY A 132 -19.86 -4.76 5.03
C GLY A 132 -21.11 -4.75 4.12
N LYS A 133 -22.33 -4.83 4.70
CA LYS A 133 -23.56 -4.80 3.92
C LYS A 133 -23.80 -3.42 3.33
N LEU A 134 -24.12 -3.38 2.03
CA LEU A 134 -24.40 -2.12 1.32
C LEU A 134 -25.60 -1.39 1.94
N ARG A 135 -25.44 -0.10 2.24
CA ARG A 135 -26.52 0.82 2.64
C ARG A 135 -27.04 1.61 1.45
N TRP A 136 -26.14 2.28 0.76
CA TRP A 136 -26.45 3.03 -0.45
C TRP A 136 -25.25 3.08 -1.39
N SER A 137 -25.51 3.29 -2.66
CA SER A 137 -24.47 3.64 -3.66
C SER A 137 -25.10 4.41 -4.81
N PHE A 138 -24.25 5.19 -5.50
CA PHE A 138 -24.57 5.78 -6.79
C PHE A 138 -23.33 5.71 -7.69
N ASN A 139 -23.55 5.82 -9.00
CA ASN A 139 -22.47 5.96 -9.96
C ASN A 139 -22.42 7.43 -10.41
N SER A 140 -21.20 7.99 -10.49
CA SER A 140 -20.99 9.28 -11.15
C SER A 140 -21.30 9.19 -12.65
N GLY A 141 -21.35 10.32 -13.30
CA GLY A 141 -21.35 10.38 -14.76
C GLY A 141 -20.06 9.77 -15.36
N PRO A 142 -20.01 9.65 -16.70
CA PRO A 142 -18.82 9.14 -17.38
C PRO A 142 -17.61 10.04 -17.07
N ALA A 143 -16.46 9.39 -16.88
CA ALA A 143 -15.21 10.10 -16.63
C ALA A 143 -14.89 11.08 -17.76
N LEU A 144 -14.54 12.33 -17.40
CA LEU A 144 -14.10 13.31 -18.40
C LEU A 144 -12.83 12.82 -19.11
N PRO A 145 -12.61 13.17 -20.39
CA PRO A 145 -11.40 12.83 -21.10
C PRO A 145 -10.15 13.31 -20.35
N PHE A 146 -9.12 12.49 -20.36
CA PHE A 146 -7.82 12.82 -19.81
C PHE A 146 -6.74 12.24 -20.72
N ASN A 147 -5.80 13.07 -21.15
CA ASN A 147 -4.70 12.65 -22.00
C ASN A 147 -3.71 11.85 -21.16
N THR A 148 -3.90 10.53 -21.13
CA THR A 148 -2.93 9.61 -20.57
C THR A 148 -2.00 9.17 -21.71
N ASN A 149 -0.69 9.28 -21.52
CA ASN A 149 0.24 8.52 -22.35
C ASN A 149 -0.17 7.03 -22.28
N PRO A 150 -0.38 6.34 -23.40
CA PRO A 150 -0.82 4.94 -23.42
C PRO A 150 0.09 3.97 -22.65
N ALA A 151 1.32 4.37 -22.31
CA ALA A 151 2.28 3.54 -21.56
C ALA A 151 2.18 3.65 -20.03
N GLY A 152 1.35 4.52 -19.46
CA GLY A 152 1.33 4.70 -18.00
C GLY A 152 0.01 5.25 -17.48
N GLY A 153 -0.83 4.40 -16.98
CA GLY A 153 -2.05 4.76 -16.27
C GLY A 153 -1.80 5.53 -14.97
N TRP A 154 -1.28 6.76 -15.06
CA TRP A 154 -1.08 7.64 -13.89
C TRP A 154 -2.38 8.30 -13.39
N ASP A 155 -3.54 7.91 -13.91
CA ASP A 155 -4.86 8.19 -13.32
C ASP A 155 -5.29 7.03 -12.40
N ASN A 156 -4.39 6.62 -11.51
CA ASN A 156 -4.57 5.46 -10.64
C ASN A 156 -4.89 5.85 -9.19
N LEU A 157 -5.26 7.09 -8.93
CA LEU A 157 -5.74 7.57 -7.65
C LEU A 157 -7.22 7.96 -7.77
N ALA A 158 -7.99 7.73 -6.74
CA ALA A 158 -9.39 8.15 -6.65
C ALA A 158 -9.52 9.15 -5.49
N SER A 159 -10.40 10.13 -5.64
CA SER A 159 -10.79 10.99 -4.52
C SER A 159 -11.36 10.15 -3.39
N SER A 160 -10.94 10.41 -2.17
CA SER A 160 -11.48 9.77 -0.98
C SER A 160 -12.63 10.62 -0.41
N PRO A 161 -13.64 10.00 0.21
CA PRO A 161 -14.68 10.74 0.89
C PRO A 161 -14.16 11.42 2.15
N VAL A 162 -14.58 12.66 2.39
CA VAL A 162 -14.37 13.40 3.64
C VAL A 162 -15.72 13.60 4.31
N VAL A 163 -15.81 13.28 5.60
CA VAL A 163 -17.06 13.36 6.34
C VAL A 163 -16.98 14.46 7.39
N VAL A 164 -17.91 15.41 7.33
CA VAL A 164 -18.09 16.47 8.34
C VAL A 164 -19.54 16.47 8.80
N GLY A 165 -19.77 16.06 10.04
CA GLY A 165 -21.13 15.84 10.56
C GLY A 165 -21.87 14.77 9.75
N THR A 166 -22.96 15.16 9.09
CA THR A 166 -23.77 14.29 8.23
C THR A 166 -23.52 14.50 6.74
N THR A 167 -22.50 15.30 6.37
CA THR A 167 -22.17 15.61 4.98
C THR A 167 -20.91 14.85 4.56
N VAL A 168 -20.99 14.15 3.43
CA VAL A 168 -19.84 13.53 2.75
C VAL A 168 -19.47 14.42 1.57
N VAL A 169 -18.22 14.84 1.49
CA VAL A 169 -17.70 15.60 0.35
C VAL A 169 -16.71 14.72 -0.43
N ILE A 170 -16.84 14.67 -1.75
CA ILE A 170 -15.98 13.85 -2.61
C ILE A 170 -15.85 14.44 -4.02
N GLY A 171 -14.71 14.24 -4.64
CA GLY A 171 -14.51 14.48 -6.07
C GLY A 171 -14.85 13.25 -6.91
N THR A 172 -15.28 13.45 -8.15
CA THR A 172 -15.64 12.35 -9.04
C THR A 172 -15.03 12.50 -10.44
N PRO A 173 -14.84 11.39 -11.18
CA PRO A 173 -14.15 11.42 -12.47
C PRO A 173 -14.91 12.17 -13.57
N ASP A 174 -16.20 12.41 -13.42
CA ASP A 174 -17.03 13.25 -14.31
C ASP A 174 -16.82 14.75 -14.11
N GLY A 175 -15.88 15.15 -13.24
CA GLY A 175 -15.48 16.54 -13.02
C GLY A 175 -16.33 17.29 -12.01
N LEU A 176 -17.04 16.57 -11.14
CA LEU A 176 -17.86 17.21 -10.13
C LEU A 176 -17.24 17.07 -8.73
N ILE A 177 -17.40 18.13 -7.94
CA ILE A 177 -17.29 18.11 -6.48
C ILE A 177 -18.70 17.90 -5.96
N ARG A 178 -18.90 16.91 -5.11
CA ARG A 178 -20.23 16.56 -4.58
C ARG A 178 -20.27 16.61 -3.07
N ALA A 179 -21.34 17.17 -2.53
CA ALA A 179 -21.76 16.92 -1.16
C ALA A 179 -22.95 15.97 -1.15
N ILE A 180 -22.92 15.01 -0.24
CA ILE A 180 -23.83 13.88 -0.17
C ILE A 180 -24.29 13.72 1.27
N GLU A 181 -25.55 13.44 1.50
CA GLU A 181 -26.05 13.09 2.82
C GLU A 181 -25.55 11.70 3.24
N LEU A 182 -24.84 11.60 4.33
CA LEU A 182 -24.22 10.37 4.84
C LEU A 182 -25.22 9.22 5.03
N GLY A 183 -26.43 9.54 5.52
CA GLY A 183 -27.43 8.53 5.84
C GLY A 183 -28.10 7.89 4.63
N SER A 184 -28.33 8.67 3.56
CA SER A 184 -29.13 8.25 2.41
C SER A 184 -28.38 8.17 1.09
N GLY A 185 -27.21 8.78 0.98
CA GLY A 185 -26.48 8.90 -0.28
C GLY A 185 -27.07 9.93 -1.26
N LYS A 186 -28.03 10.75 -0.83
CA LYS A 186 -28.63 11.79 -1.68
C LYS A 186 -27.68 12.95 -1.86
N SER A 187 -27.61 13.47 -3.09
CA SER A 187 -26.87 14.69 -3.41
C SER A 187 -27.48 15.89 -2.67
N LEU A 188 -26.63 16.66 -2.01
CA LEU A 188 -26.98 17.94 -1.37
C LEU A 188 -26.66 19.09 -2.33
N TRP A 189 -25.49 19.08 -2.94
CA TRP A 189 -25.09 20.01 -3.97
C TRP A 189 -23.98 19.40 -4.84
N GLU A 190 -23.79 19.98 -6.02
CA GLU A 190 -22.76 19.61 -6.99
C GLU A 190 -22.13 20.86 -7.59
N VAL A 191 -20.80 20.85 -7.71
CA VAL A 191 -20.03 21.94 -8.33
C VAL A 191 -19.21 21.37 -9.46
N LYS A 192 -19.36 21.94 -10.67
CA LYS A 192 -18.67 21.50 -11.87
C LYS A 192 -17.29 22.15 -11.99
N THR A 193 -16.28 21.35 -12.24
CA THR A 193 -14.93 21.78 -12.63
C THR A 193 -14.68 21.51 -14.11
N GLY A 194 -13.55 21.95 -14.64
CA GLY A 194 -13.17 21.72 -16.03
C GLY A 194 -12.44 20.39 -16.30
N GLY A 195 -12.17 19.57 -15.28
CA GLY A 195 -11.42 18.31 -15.39
C GLY A 195 -11.89 17.28 -14.36
N ARG A 196 -11.30 16.07 -14.41
CA ARG A 196 -11.55 15.04 -13.39
C ARG A 196 -11.18 15.57 -12.01
N VAL A 197 -11.94 15.19 -10.98
CA VAL A 197 -11.62 15.51 -9.58
C VAL A 197 -11.13 14.23 -8.88
N ARG A 198 -9.81 14.06 -8.82
CA ARG A 198 -9.14 12.92 -8.18
C ARG A 198 -8.53 13.27 -6.83
N ALA A 199 -8.26 14.56 -6.60
CA ALA A 199 -7.86 15.04 -5.28
C ALA A 199 -8.97 14.82 -4.26
N THR A 200 -8.59 14.47 -3.03
CA THR A 200 -9.51 14.40 -1.90
C THR A 200 -9.78 15.82 -1.39
N PRO A 201 -11.04 16.24 -1.19
CA PRO A 201 -11.36 17.55 -0.65
C PRO A 201 -10.84 17.73 0.78
N ALA A 202 -10.18 18.86 1.09
CA ALA A 202 -9.92 19.25 2.48
C ALA A 202 -11.04 20.18 2.97
N VAL A 203 -11.43 20.06 4.25
CA VAL A 203 -12.52 20.87 4.83
C VAL A 203 -12.08 21.49 6.15
N LYS A 204 -12.22 22.81 6.27
CA LYS A 204 -12.01 23.56 7.51
C LYS A 204 -12.95 24.76 7.60
N ASP A 205 -13.56 24.96 8.76
CA ASP A 205 -14.42 26.15 9.05
C ASP A 205 -15.46 26.45 7.96
N GLY A 206 -16.08 25.39 7.41
CA GLY A 206 -17.06 25.52 6.33
C GLY A 206 -16.48 25.76 4.94
N LEU A 207 -15.17 25.82 4.78
CA LEU A 207 -14.49 25.91 3.49
C LEU A 207 -14.09 24.51 3.00
N VAL A 208 -14.48 24.15 1.79
CA VAL A 208 -14.06 22.93 1.07
C VAL A 208 -13.04 23.33 0.02
N VAL A 209 -11.85 22.73 0.03
CA VAL A 209 -10.79 23.00 -0.96
C VAL A 209 -10.41 21.73 -1.68
N VAL A 210 -10.39 21.75 -3.02
CA VAL A 210 -10.03 20.59 -3.84
C VAL A 210 -9.34 20.97 -5.15
N GLY A 211 -8.39 20.15 -5.57
CA GLY A 211 -7.72 20.26 -6.86
C GLY A 211 -8.49 19.55 -7.98
N SER A 212 -8.39 20.07 -9.21
CA SER A 212 -8.95 19.46 -10.40
C SER A 212 -7.88 19.25 -11.50
N PHE A 213 -8.15 18.31 -12.39
CA PHE A 213 -7.27 18.03 -13.54
C PHE A 213 -7.29 19.15 -14.60
N ASP A 214 -8.13 20.17 -14.44
CA ASP A 214 -8.10 21.37 -15.27
C ASP A 214 -6.99 22.37 -14.90
N GLY A 215 -6.20 22.09 -13.86
CA GLY A 215 -5.11 22.95 -13.41
C GLY A 215 -5.52 23.98 -12.37
N ARG A 216 -6.66 23.80 -11.74
CA ARG A 216 -7.21 24.76 -10.78
C ARG A 216 -7.45 24.13 -9.42
N VAL A 217 -7.43 24.98 -8.40
CA VAL A 217 -7.83 24.69 -7.04
C VAL A 217 -9.13 25.44 -6.77
N TYR A 218 -10.16 24.72 -6.41
CA TYR A 218 -11.48 25.24 -6.13
C TYR A 218 -11.71 25.32 -4.63
N ALA A 219 -12.26 26.41 -4.17
CA ALA A 219 -12.76 26.55 -2.81
C ALA A 219 -14.23 26.89 -2.84
N VAL A 220 -15.03 26.09 -2.13
CA VAL A 220 -16.49 26.22 -2.09
C VAL A 220 -17.00 26.16 -0.65
N ASP A 221 -18.19 26.66 -0.43
CA ASP A 221 -18.87 26.62 0.85
C ASP A 221 -19.39 25.20 1.12
N LEU A 222 -19.12 24.64 2.30
CA LEU A 222 -19.51 23.28 2.67
C LEU A 222 -21.02 23.05 2.66
N MET A 223 -21.81 24.04 3.06
CA MET A 223 -23.25 23.89 3.20
C MET A 223 -24.01 24.08 1.89
N THR A 224 -23.50 24.94 1.02
CA THR A 224 -24.23 25.39 -0.17
C THR A 224 -23.57 25.03 -1.50
N GLY A 225 -22.28 24.67 -1.50
CA GLY A 225 -21.48 24.51 -2.71
C GLY A 225 -21.12 25.83 -3.41
N ALA A 226 -21.50 26.98 -2.85
CA ALA A 226 -21.21 28.28 -3.46
C ALA A 226 -19.69 28.48 -3.57
N GLU A 227 -19.25 28.92 -4.76
CA GLU A 227 -17.85 29.25 -5.00
C GLU A 227 -17.39 30.38 -4.08
N ARG A 228 -16.30 30.18 -3.37
CA ARG A 228 -15.62 31.17 -2.54
C ARG A 228 -14.49 31.81 -3.33
N TRP A 229 -13.65 30.98 -3.96
CA TRP A 229 -12.58 31.40 -4.85
C TRP A 229 -12.10 30.23 -5.73
N VAL A 230 -11.43 30.57 -6.83
CA VAL A 230 -10.71 29.61 -7.70
C VAL A 230 -9.30 30.13 -7.94
N HIS A 231 -8.30 29.31 -7.60
CA HIS A 231 -6.91 29.60 -7.90
C HIS A 231 -6.47 28.84 -9.16
N ARG A 232 -5.81 29.55 -10.09
CA ARG A 232 -5.20 28.96 -11.28
C ARG A 232 -3.73 28.66 -11.00
N THR A 233 -3.33 27.39 -11.09
CA THR A 233 -1.93 27.00 -11.00
C THR A 233 -1.19 27.40 -12.28
N VAL A 234 0.14 27.31 -12.28
CA VAL A 234 0.93 27.46 -13.52
C VAL A 234 0.48 26.40 -14.54
N GLY A 235 0.07 25.23 -14.07
CA GLY A 235 -0.43 24.14 -14.90
C GLY A 235 -1.62 24.52 -15.79
N ASP A 236 -2.53 25.40 -15.33
CA ASP A 236 -3.71 25.83 -16.11
C ASP A 236 -3.34 26.43 -17.49
N THR A 237 -2.13 26.99 -17.60
CA THR A 237 -1.63 27.63 -18.83
C THR A 237 -0.66 26.77 -19.64
N LEU A 238 -0.30 25.58 -19.16
CA LEU A 238 0.64 24.71 -19.86
C LEU A 238 -0.02 24.02 -21.05
N ASP A 239 0.66 24.04 -22.16
CA ASP A 239 0.28 23.28 -23.36
C ASP A 239 0.76 21.83 -23.21
N SER A 240 -0.15 20.93 -22.79
CA SER A 240 0.14 19.52 -22.58
C SER A 240 0.63 18.79 -23.83
N SER A 241 0.32 19.30 -25.05
CA SER A 241 0.77 18.69 -26.29
C SER A 241 2.29 18.72 -26.46
N LYS A 242 2.96 19.67 -25.81
CA LYS A 242 4.43 19.82 -25.85
C LYS A 242 5.19 18.80 -24.98
N PHE A 243 4.49 18.12 -24.07
CA PHE A 243 5.11 17.23 -23.07
C PHE A 243 4.76 15.76 -23.27
N GLY A 244 3.83 15.42 -24.17
CA GLY A 244 3.33 14.05 -24.37
C GLY A 244 2.46 13.51 -23.23
N TYR A 245 2.25 14.28 -22.16
CA TYR A 245 1.40 13.94 -21.01
C TYR A 245 0.86 15.22 -20.34
N ASP A 246 -0.26 15.08 -19.59
CA ASP A 246 -0.91 16.21 -18.97
C ASP A 246 -0.20 16.66 -17.68
N ARG A 247 0.37 17.86 -17.72
CA ARG A 247 1.03 18.54 -16.59
C ARG A 247 0.13 19.55 -15.87
N ARG A 248 -1.12 19.68 -16.28
CA ARG A 248 -2.05 20.64 -15.66
C ARG A 248 -2.60 20.13 -14.35
N ALA A 249 -2.80 18.82 -14.24
CA ALA A 249 -3.58 18.21 -13.18
C ALA A 249 -3.10 18.57 -11.77
N VAL A 250 -4.03 19.05 -10.94
CA VAL A 250 -3.86 19.19 -9.50
C VAL A 250 -4.43 17.93 -8.86
N GLN A 251 -3.56 16.93 -8.64
CA GLN A 251 -3.92 15.61 -8.14
C GLN A 251 -3.64 15.45 -6.64
N SER A 252 -2.70 16.23 -6.10
CA SER A 252 -2.42 16.29 -4.66
C SER A 252 -3.67 16.77 -3.92
N SER A 253 -4.00 16.11 -2.82
CA SER A 253 -5.05 16.59 -1.93
C SER A 253 -4.52 17.74 -1.09
N ALA A 254 -5.29 18.81 -0.98
CA ALA A 254 -4.89 19.99 -0.21
C ALA A 254 -4.82 19.67 1.29
N ALA A 255 -3.98 20.43 2.01
CA ALA A 255 -4.01 20.53 3.47
C ALA A 255 -4.35 21.97 3.86
N ILE A 256 -5.15 22.17 4.92
CA ILE A 256 -5.54 23.48 5.43
C ILE A 256 -5.01 23.65 6.86
N ALA A 257 -4.08 24.58 7.06
CA ALA A 257 -3.49 24.87 8.37
C ALA A 257 -3.15 26.35 8.50
N ASP A 258 -3.38 26.93 9.66
CA ASP A 258 -2.98 28.29 10.02
C ASP A 258 -3.32 29.37 8.97
N GLY A 259 -4.54 29.29 8.40
CA GLY A 259 -5.01 30.21 7.37
C GLY A 259 -4.38 30.02 5.97
N MET A 260 -3.63 28.91 5.79
CA MET A 260 -3.01 28.56 4.52
C MET A 260 -3.63 27.29 3.93
N VAL A 261 -3.69 27.23 2.60
CA VAL A 261 -3.95 26.04 1.79
C VAL A 261 -2.65 25.60 1.13
N LEU A 262 -2.24 24.35 1.38
CA LEU A 262 -1.04 23.75 0.83
C LEU A 262 -1.44 22.70 -0.19
N VAL A 263 -0.96 22.78 -1.43
CA VAL A 263 -1.32 21.83 -2.48
C VAL A 263 -0.22 21.63 -3.50
N GLY A 264 0.02 20.38 -3.88
CA GLY A 264 0.94 20.01 -4.95
C GLY A 264 0.25 19.96 -6.31
N SER A 265 1.02 20.07 -7.38
CA SER A 265 0.55 20.00 -8.77
C SER A 265 1.51 19.24 -9.66
N ARG A 266 1.00 18.67 -10.76
CA ARG A 266 1.83 18.07 -11.82
C ARG A 266 2.66 19.09 -12.60
N ASP A 267 2.43 20.39 -12.42
CA ASP A 267 3.27 21.43 -12.98
C ASP A 267 4.63 21.57 -12.25
N GLY A 268 4.85 20.75 -11.23
CA GLY A 268 6.06 20.75 -10.41
C GLY A 268 6.05 21.83 -9.33
N GLY A 269 4.89 22.40 -9.00
CA GLY A 269 4.72 23.38 -7.93
C GLY A 269 4.12 22.78 -6.66
N LEU A 270 4.69 23.16 -5.51
CA LEU A 270 4.00 23.17 -4.22
C LEU A 270 3.54 24.60 -3.97
N TYR A 271 2.25 24.79 -3.77
CA TYR A 271 1.62 26.08 -3.59
C TYR A 271 1.21 26.30 -2.14
N GLY A 272 1.51 27.49 -1.60
CA GLY A 272 0.94 28.04 -0.39
C GLY A 272 -0.01 29.17 -0.76
N LEU A 273 -1.31 28.95 -0.53
CA LEU A 273 -2.37 29.92 -0.84
C LEU A 273 -2.98 30.44 0.46
N ASP A 274 -3.45 31.67 0.44
CA ASP A 274 -4.28 32.22 1.50
C ASP A 274 -5.63 31.48 1.51
N ALA A 275 -6.05 30.93 2.65
CA ALA A 275 -7.26 30.13 2.73
C ALA A 275 -8.55 30.94 2.51
N ALA A 276 -8.56 32.23 2.85
CA ALA A 276 -9.74 33.08 2.71
C ALA A 276 -9.93 33.60 1.28
N THR A 277 -8.83 33.87 0.56
CA THR A 277 -8.86 34.58 -0.74
C THR A 277 -8.42 33.71 -1.92
N GLY A 278 -7.69 32.60 -1.68
CA GLY A 278 -7.07 31.81 -2.73
C GLY A 278 -5.85 32.45 -3.36
N GLU A 279 -5.40 33.62 -2.87
CA GLU A 279 -4.21 34.29 -3.36
C GLU A 279 -2.94 33.49 -3.03
N ARG A 280 -2.06 33.37 -4.01
CA ARG A 280 -0.78 32.70 -3.81
C ARG A 280 0.16 33.53 -2.95
N ARG A 281 0.49 33.02 -1.75
CA ARG A 281 1.50 33.60 -0.87
C ARG A 281 2.90 33.23 -1.34
N TRP A 282 3.10 31.96 -1.71
CA TRP A 282 4.37 31.44 -2.23
C TRP A 282 4.18 30.22 -3.13
N ARG A 283 5.22 29.88 -3.87
CA ARG A 283 5.32 28.64 -4.66
C ARG A 283 6.74 28.10 -4.58
N VAL A 284 6.88 26.83 -4.21
CA VAL A 284 8.15 26.11 -4.29
C VAL A 284 8.15 25.25 -5.55
N THR A 285 9.24 25.33 -6.33
CA THR A 285 9.37 24.52 -7.54
C THR A 285 10.15 23.24 -7.30
N HIS A 286 9.65 22.13 -7.81
CA HIS A 286 10.35 20.84 -7.87
C HIS A 286 11.00 20.62 -9.25
N ASN A 287 11.34 21.71 -9.97
CA ASN A 287 12.02 21.70 -11.26
C ASN A 287 11.32 20.80 -12.31
N GLY A 288 9.99 20.86 -12.34
CA GLY A 288 9.16 20.07 -13.25
C GLY A 288 8.82 18.67 -12.80
N SER A 289 9.39 18.19 -11.70
CA SER A 289 8.96 16.95 -11.07
C SER A 289 7.59 17.10 -10.42
N TRP A 290 6.71 16.13 -10.59
CA TRP A 290 5.35 16.19 -10.05
C TRP A 290 5.32 16.17 -8.52
N VAL A 291 4.37 16.90 -7.96
CA VAL A 291 4.07 16.91 -6.53
C VAL A 291 2.70 16.26 -6.34
N LEU A 292 2.68 14.95 -6.17
CA LEU A 292 1.45 14.13 -6.12
C LEU A 292 1.01 13.79 -4.70
N GLY A 293 1.95 13.57 -3.78
CA GLY A 293 1.65 13.36 -2.37
C GLY A 293 0.92 14.58 -1.78
N SER A 294 0.10 14.34 -0.76
CA SER A 294 -0.56 15.41 -0.02
C SER A 294 0.37 15.93 1.07
N PRO A 295 0.49 17.27 1.28
CA PRO A 295 1.38 17.81 2.30
C PRO A 295 0.95 17.38 3.72
N ALA A 296 1.92 17.16 4.62
CA ALA A 296 1.66 17.15 6.06
C ALA A 296 2.10 18.48 6.67
N VAL A 297 1.38 18.92 7.71
CA VAL A 297 1.63 20.24 8.30
C VAL A 297 1.62 20.16 9.83
N ARG A 298 2.71 20.60 10.48
CA ARG A 298 2.81 20.72 11.95
C ARG A 298 3.84 21.76 12.32
N ASP A 299 3.55 22.56 13.33
CA ASP A 299 4.47 23.51 13.97
C ASP A 299 5.15 24.45 12.97
N GLY A 300 4.35 25.05 12.05
CA GLY A 300 4.83 25.98 11.03
C GLY A 300 5.68 25.34 9.93
N ARG A 301 5.67 24.02 9.77
CA ARG A 301 6.41 23.26 8.74
C ARG A 301 5.47 22.46 7.86
N VAL A 302 5.83 22.40 6.59
CA VAL A 302 5.13 21.63 5.55
C VAL A 302 6.08 20.56 5.04
N TYR A 303 5.65 19.29 5.06
CA TYR A 303 6.43 18.13 4.63
C TYR A 303 5.84 17.56 3.35
N ILE A 304 6.69 17.33 2.34
CA ILE A 304 6.24 16.91 1.02
C ILE A 304 7.31 16.13 0.25
N GLY A 305 6.87 15.13 -0.51
CA GLY A 305 7.70 14.38 -1.43
C GLY A 305 7.69 14.94 -2.85
N SER A 306 8.69 14.55 -3.60
CA SER A 306 8.82 14.80 -5.03
C SER A 306 8.77 13.48 -5.79
N SER A 307 8.14 13.46 -6.97
CA SER A 307 8.17 12.31 -7.86
C SER A 307 9.59 12.12 -8.43
N ASP A 308 9.80 12.45 -9.69
CA ASP A 308 11.06 12.23 -10.42
C ASP A 308 12.26 13.03 -9.90
N GLY A 309 12.00 13.99 -8.98
CA GLY A 309 13.06 14.69 -8.26
C GLY A 309 13.76 13.85 -7.21
N HIS A 310 13.14 12.72 -6.81
CA HIS A 310 13.67 11.76 -5.85
C HIS A 310 14.14 12.41 -4.54
N PHE A 311 13.31 13.28 -3.98
CA PHE A 311 13.60 13.89 -2.67
C PHE A 311 12.35 14.03 -1.82
N PHE A 312 12.59 14.16 -0.54
CA PHE A 312 11.60 14.54 0.46
C PHE A 312 12.10 15.78 1.21
N GLN A 313 11.24 16.75 1.50
CA GLN A 313 11.65 18.02 2.09
C GLN A 313 10.68 18.55 3.13
N ALA A 314 11.19 19.41 4.00
CA ALA A 314 10.39 20.32 4.80
C ALA A 314 10.60 21.76 4.35
N VAL A 315 9.50 22.50 4.28
CA VAL A 315 9.52 23.95 4.01
C VAL A 315 8.77 24.70 5.10
N GLU A 316 9.11 25.95 5.32
CA GLU A 316 8.43 26.84 6.24
C GLU A 316 7.02 27.19 5.72
N LEU A 317 6.00 27.04 6.56
CA LEU A 317 4.59 27.21 6.19
C LEU A 317 4.28 28.59 5.61
N THR A 318 4.85 29.65 6.21
CA THR A 318 4.51 31.04 5.85
C THR A 318 5.22 31.55 4.62
N THR A 319 6.42 31.04 4.31
CA THR A 319 7.29 31.59 3.25
C THR A 319 7.62 30.58 2.14
N GLY A 320 7.42 29.27 2.37
CA GLY A 320 7.88 28.22 1.47
C GLY A 320 9.41 28.02 1.46
N ARG A 321 10.15 28.69 2.36
CA ARG A 321 11.61 28.53 2.46
C ARG A 321 11.95 27.10 2.86
N GLU A 322 12.85 26.45 2.12
CA GLU A 322 13.34 25.12 2.46
C GLU A 322 14.06 25.12 3.81
N LEU A 323 13.66 24.19 4.69
CA LEU A 323 14.26 23.97 6.00
C LEU A 323 15.29 22.85 5.95
N TRP A 324 14.92 21.74 5.30
CA TRP A 324 15.81 20.63 5.03
C TRP A 324 15.30 19.82 3.82
N ARG A 325 16.21 19.06 3.22
CA ARG A 325 15.93 18.13 2.11
C ARG A 325 16.69 16.83 2.33
N LEU A 326 15.98 15.72 2.14
CA LEU A 326 16.52 14.37 2.07
C LEU A 326 16.47 13.90 0.62
N GLN A 327 17.61 13.58 0.03
CA GLN A 327 17.65 12.90 -1.26
C GLN A 327 17.23 11.44 -1.08
N THR A 328 16.29 10.97 -1.88
CA THR A 328 15.83 9.58 -1.91
C THR A 328 16.31 8.90 -3.19
N GLU A 329 16.39 7.57 -3.17
CA GLU A 329 16.70 6.79 -4.38
C GLU A 329 15.45 6.46 -5.20
N ALA A 330 14.29 6.97 -4.80
CA ALA A 330 12.99 6.61 -5.33
C ALA A 330 12.05 7.80 -5.30
N ASN A 331 10.99 7.74 -6.08
CA ASN A 331 9.89 8.69 -6.05
C ASN A 331 9.19 8.66 -4.69
N VAL A 332 8.75 9.81 -4.20
CA VAL A 332 7.96 9.91 -2.98
C VAL A 332 6.56 10.40 -3.34
N LEU A 333 5.66 9.44 -3.55
CA LEU A 333 4.26 9.67 -3.95
C LEU A 333 3.28 9.48 -2.80
N SER A 334 3.66 8.68 -1.81
CA SER A 334 2.94 8.50 -0.55
C SER A 334 2.86 9.83 0.20
N SER A 335 1.71 10.12 0.80
CA SER A 335 1.57 11.31 1.65
C SER A 335 2.16 11.02 3.04
N PRO A 336 2.97 11.94 3.59
CA PRO A 336 3.64 11.72 4.87
C PRO A 336 2.67 11.75 6.05
N LEU A 337 2.92 10.91 7.06
CA LEU A 337 2.22 10.87 8.34
C LEU A 337 3.13 11.41 9.45
N LEU A 338 2.65 12.39 10.18
CA LEU A 338 3.25 12.88 11.44
C LEU A 338 2.63 12.10 12.61
N VAL A 339 3.44 11.34 13.33
CA VAL A 339 2.98 10.52 14.44
C VAL A 339 4.01 10.57 15.59
N GLY A 340 3.56 11.00 16.79
CA GLY A 340 4.48 11.29 17.88
C GLY A 340 5.56 12.30 17.46
N ASP A 341 6.81 11.92 17.62
CA ASP A 341 8.00 12.71 17.23
C ASP A 341 8.61 12.24 15.88
N ALA A 342 7.89 11.42 15.10
CA ALA A 342 8.33 10.89 13.83
C ALA A 342 7.50 11.39 12.65
N LEU A 343 8.12 11.33 11.47
CA LEU A 343 7.52 11.56 10.17
C LEU A 343 7.71 10.31 9.33
N VAL A 344 6.61 9.68 8.89
CA VAL A 344 6.65 8.40 8.18
C VAL A 344 6.16 8.57 6.75
N VAL A 345 6.87 8.00 5.78
CA VAL A 345 6.55 8.10 4.36
C VAL A 345 6.93 6.82 3.61
N GLY A 346 6.14 6.48 2.59
CA GLY A 346 6.42 5.39 1.66
C GLY A 346 7.15 5.87 0.40
N THR A 347 7.92 4.99 -0.23
CA THR A 347 8.61 5.26 -1.49
C THR A 347 8.09 4.38 -2.62
N TYR A 348 8.18 4.91 -3.84
CA TYR A 348 7.75 4.28 -5.08
C TYR A 348 8.93 4.18 -6.05
N ARG A 349 9.23 2.99 -6.54
CA ARG A 349 10.26 2.77 -7.56
C ARG A 349 9.61 2.34 -8.87
N THR A 350 10.12 2.86 -9.96
CA THR A 350 9.71 2.45 -11.33
C THR A 350 10.58 1.33 -11.88
N ASP A 351 11.77 1.16 -11.31
CA ASP A 351 12.81 0.22 -11.72
C ASP A 351 12.88 -1.05 -10.85
N ALA A 352 12.04 -1.14 -9.81
CA ALA A 352 12.03 -2.28 -8.91
C ALA A 352 10.63 -2.59 -8.38
N ALA A 353 10.36 -3.85 -8.10
CA ALA A 353 9.10 -4.33 -7.55
C ALA A 353 8.97 -4.10 -6.02
N TRP A 354 9.73 -3.18 -5.43
CA TRP A 354 9.74 -2.90 -4.00
C TRP A 354 9.89 -1.41 -3.71
N GLY A 355 9.47 -1.00 -2.53
CA GLY A 355 9.67 0.33 -1.98
C GLY A 355 10.14 0.25 -0.54
N ASP A 356 10.31 1.38 0.10
CA ASP A 356 10.64 1.47 1.52
C ASP A 356 9.55 2.25 2.27
N LEU A 357 9.27 1.85 3.50
CA LEU A 357 8.64 2.69 4.49
C LEU A 357 9.76 3.33 5.32
N ILE A 358 9.79 4.66 5.39
CA ILE A 358 10.89 5.40 6.02
C ILE A 358 10.33 6.23 7.16
N ALA A 359 10.94 6.13 8.34
CA ALA A 359 10.70 7.04 9.44
C ALA A 359 11.83 8.04 9.58
N LEU A 360 11.47 9.31 9.72
CA LEU A 360 12.37 10.45 9.77
C LEU A 360 12.18 11.24 11.06
N ASN A 361 13.22 11.95 11.45
CA ASN A 361 13.10 13.06 12.40
C ASN A 361 12.49 14.26 11.64
N PRO A 362 11.33 14.80 12.06
CA PRO A 362 10.67 15.90 11.33
C PRO A 362 11.44 17.22 11.39
N GLU A 363 12.27 17.43 12.42
CA GLU A 363 13.04 18.66 12.58
C GLU A 363 14.23 18.73 11.64
N THR A 364 14.90 17.60 11.39
CA THR A 364 16.19 17.54 10.70
C THR A 364 16.15 16.79 9.36
N GLY A 365 15.10 15.99 9.13
CA GLY A 365 15.04 15.07 7.98
C GLY A 365 15.92 13.83 8.13
N ALA A 366 16.59 13.64 9.28
CA ALA A 366 17.44 12.48 9.51
C ALA A 366 16.61 11.19 9.54
N VAL A 367 17.08 10.17 8.81
CA VAL A 367 16.44 8.85 8.78
C VAL A 367 16.64 8.17 10.13
N ARG A 368 15.53 7.76 10.76
CA ARG A 368 15.53 6.95 11.98
C ARG A 368 15.65 5.47 11.66
N TRP A 369 14.82 5.00 10.70
CA TRP A 369 14.87 3.65 10.18
C TRP A 369 14.25 3.57 8.79
N ARG A 370 14.59 2.51 8.07
CA ARG A 370 13.97 2.09 6.81
C ARG A 370 13.51 0.65 6.93
N LEU A 371 12.33 0.37 6.41
CA LEU A 371 11.79 -0.98 6.31
C LEU A 371 11.47 -1.26 4.84
N ARG A 372 12.14 -2.28 4.27
CA ARG A 372 11.87 -2.72 2.92
C ARG A 372 10.50 -3.39 2.86
N MET A 373 9.68 -2.95 1.90
CA MET A 373 8.37 -3.49 1.60
C MET A 373 8.44 -4.45 0.41
N ASP A 374 7.48 -5.36 0.34
CA ASP A 374 7.35 -6.35 -0.75
C ASP A 374 6.87 -5.76 -2.08
N GLY A 375 6.40 -4.51 -2.05
CA GLY A 375 5.95 -3.74 -3.20
C GLY A 375 6.24 -2.25 -3.03
N THR A 376 6.05 -1.48 -4.08
CA THR A 376 6.12 -0.03 -4.01
C THR A 376 5.00 0.53 -3.15
N VAL A 377 5.25 1.65 -2.44
CA VAL A 377 4.33 2.21 -1.45
C VAL A 377 3.76 3.54 -1.94
N MET A 378 2.57 3.49 -2.55
CA MET A 378 1.76 4.67 -2.88
C MET A 378 0.74 4.99 -1.79
N SER A 379 0.28 3.99 -1.04
CA SER A 379 -0.57 4.14 0.12
C SER A 379 0.07 5.07 1.15
N SER A 380 -0.71 5.97 1.74
CA SER A 380 -0.22 6.79 2.86
C SER A 380 -0.34 6.00 4.16
N PRO A 381 0.69 6.04 5.03
CA PRO A 381 0.64 5.36 6.32
C PRO A 381 -0.51 5.87 7.20
N ALA A 382 -1.10 4.98 7.98
CA ALA A 382 -2.00 5.29 9.10
C ALA A 382 -1.40 4.74 10.40
N ALA A 383 -1.77 5.30 11.55
CA ALA A 383 -1.23 4.87 12.83
C ALA A 383 -2.31 4.69 13.90
N ALA A 384 -2.13 3.68 14.76
CA ALA A 384 -2.92 3.50 15.98
C ALA A 384 -2.11 2.73 17.03
N ASP A 385 -2.12 3.20 18.28
CA ASP A 385 -1.58 2.52 19.45
C ASP A 385 -0.16 1.92 19.30
N GLY A 386 0.74 2.65 18.69
CA GLY A 386 2.12 2.20 18.48
C GLY A 386 2.29 1.27 17.29
N GLU A 387 1.36 1.26 16.37
CA GLU A 387 1.42 0.50 15.12
C GLU A 387 1.22 1.40 13.91
N LEU A 388 1.83 1.04 12.79
CA LEU A 388 1.63 1.66 11.49
C LEU A 388 0.97 0.65 10.55
N TYR A 389 0.13 1.16 9.66
CA TYR A 389 -0.56 0.36 8.65
C TYR A 389 -0.35 0.99 7.27
N VAL A 390 -0.05 0.17 6.28
CA VAL A 390 0.24 0.63 4.92
C VAL A 390 -0.13 -0.43 3.89
N GLY A 391 -0.48 0.01 2.68
CA GLY A 391 -0.68 -0.84 1.52
C GLY A 391 0.50 -0.81 0.57
N THR A 392 0.69 -1.85 -0.24
CA THR A 392 1.71 -1.91 -1.29
C THR A 392 1.10 -2.23 -2.65
N ASP A 393 1.80 -1.88 -3.73
CA ASP A 393 1.39 -2.24 -5.10
C ASP A 393 1.51 -3.75 -5.38
N ALA A 394 2.23 -4.50 -4.53
CA ALA A 394 2.22 -5.96 -4.55
C ALA A 394 0.91 -6.57 -4.02
N GLY A 395 -0.01 -5.76 -3.52
CA GLY A 395 -1.30 -6.19 -3.00
C GLY A 395 -1.29 -6.48 -1.49
N SER A 396 -0.24 -6.13 -0.78
CA SER A 396 -0.15 -6.37 0.66
C SER A 396 -0.76 -5.25 1.47
N ILE A 397 -1.46 -5.63 2.55
CA ILE A 397 -1.86 -4.77 3.67
C ILE A 397 -0.97 -5.17 4.84
N ILE A 398 -0.24 -4.23 5.40
CA ILE A 398 0.86 -4.50 6.31
C ILE A 398 0.68 -3.72 7.61
N ALA A 399 0.87 -4.40 8.74
CA ALA A 399 1.07 -3.78 10.04
C ALA A 399 2.53 -3.82 10.46
N VAL A 400 3.04 -2.69 10.93
CA VAL A 400 4.41 -2.49 11.42
C VAL A 400 4.35 -2.03 12.87
N SER A 401 5.15 -2.63 13.75
CA SER A 401 5.29 -2.25 15.15
C SER A 401 6.75 -2.25 15.60
N GLU A 402 7.05 -1.64 16.76
CA GLU A 402 8.42 -1.59 17.29
C GLU A 402 9.02 -2.98 17.54
N ALA A 403 8.30 -3.82 18.13
CA ALA A 403 8.82 -5.08 18.62
C ALA A 403 8.25 -6.25 17.84
N SER A 404 8.29 -6.20 16.52
CA SER A 404 7.97 -7.43 15.83
C SER A 404 9.14 -8.40 15.99
N PRO A 405 9.04 -9.43 16.83
CA PRO A 405 10.06 -10.48 16.90
C PRO A 405 10.10 -11.31 15.60
N LEU A 406 9.19 -11.04 14.68
CA LEU A 406 9.05 -11.78 13.44
C LEU A 406 9.88 -11.16 12.30
N VAL A 407 11.17 -10.91 12.55
CA VAL A 407 12.10 -10.68 11.44
C VAL A 407 12.11 -11.96 10.60
N PRO A 408 11.71 -11.90 9.32
CA PRO A 408 11.69 -13.09 8.48
C PRO A 408 13.04 -13.79 8.49
N ARG A 409 13.03 -15.11 8.58
CA ARG A 409 14.25 -15.93 8.53
C ARG A 409 14.46 -16.42 7.11
N MET A 410 15.42 -15.81 6.44
CA MET A 410 15.77 -16.11 5.07
C MET A 410 16.95 -17.06 5.03
N ALA A 411 16.87 -18.09 4.20
CA ALA A 411 17.94 -19.06 4.06
C ALA A 411 18.17 -19.42 2.58
N VAL A 412 19.37 -19.86 2.27
CA VAL A 412 19.74 -20.46 0.98
C VAL A 412 20.28 -21.86 1.24
N PHE A 413 19.71 -22.85 0.57
CA PHE A 413 20.13 -24.24 0.67
C PHE A 413 21.10 -24.61 -0.44
N TYR A 414 22.25 -25.14 -0.05
CA TYR A 414 23.26 -25.71 -0.93
C TYR A 414 24.09 -26.74 -0.18
N ASP A 415 24.31 -27.91 -0.76
CA ASP A 415 25.20 -28.91 -0.23
C ASP A 415 26.15 -29.40 -1.31
N ALA A 416 27.44 -29.20 -1.12
CA ALA A 416 28.46 -29.58 -2.09
C ALA A 416 28.50 -31.12 -2.36
N ARG A 417 28.03 -31.92 -1.41
CA ARG A 417 27.93 -33.38 -1.55
C ARG A 417 26.85 -33.78 -2.56
N LEU A 418 25.81 -32.96 -2.66
CA LEU A 418 24.66 -33.15 -3.57
C LEU A 418 24.84 -32.39 -4.89
N ALA A 419 25.68 -31.37 -4.91
CA ALA A 419 25.84 -30.48 -6.06
C ALA A 419 26.37 -31.17 -7.34
N LYS A 420 27.07 -32.29 -7.21
CA LYS A 420 27.55 -33.09 -8.36
C LYS A 420 26.42 -33.78 -9.12
N ASP A 421 25.24 -33.92 -8.46
CA ASP A 421 24.06 -34.61 -8.96
C ASP A 421 22.98 -33.62 -9.41
N ALA A 422 23.19 -32.32 -9.18
CA ALA A 422 22.23 -31.26 -9.42
C ALA A 422 22.39 -30.65 -10.82
N SER A 423 21.28 -30.25 -11.40
CA SER A 423 21.23 -29.67 -12.74
C SER A 423 21.19 -28.12 -12.75
N VAL A 424 21.29 -27.45 -11.58
CA VAL A 424 21.14 -25.98 -11.47
C VAL A 424 22.44 -25.27 -11.83
N PRO A 425 22.57 -24.66 -13.01
CA PRO A 425 23.73 -23.85 -13.36
C PRO A 425 23.87 -22.64 -12.44
N GLY A 426 25.09 -22.36 -11.95
CA GLY A 426 25.36 -21.19 -11.13
C GLY A 426 24.91 -21.29 -9.66
N ALA A 427 24.65 -22.50 -9.14
CA ALA A 427 24.23 -22.71 -7.75
C ALA A 427 25.17 -22.02 -6.73
N ALA A 428 26.49 -22.14 -6.90
CA ALA A 428 27.46 -21.49 -6.03
C ALA A 428 27.36 -19.94 -6.07
N LEU A 429 27.04 -19.38 -7.24
CA LEU A 429 26.83 -17.94 -7.40
C LEU A 429 25.58 -17.48 -6.64
N ALA A 430 24.49 -18.27 -6.67
CA ALA A 430 23.30 -17.98 -5.89
C ALA A 430 23.59 -17.98 -4.39
N VAL A 431 24.34 -18.98 -3.92
CA VAL A 431 24.73 -19.05 -2.50
C VAL A 431 25.51 -17.82 -2.07
N ALA A 432 26.53 -17.43 -2.82
CA ALA A 432 27.34 -16.24 -2.51
C ALA A 432 26.45 -14.98 -2.47
N TYR A 433 25.61 -14.77 -3.49
CA TYR A 433 24.71 -13.63 -3.57
C TYR A 433 23.74 -13.54 -2.38
N PHE A 434 23.10 -14.66 -2.01
CA PHE A 434 22.15 -14.67 -0.90
C PHE A 434 22.84 -14.58 0.45
N ALA A 435 24.03 -15.16 0.62
CA ALA A 435 24.84 -15.01 1.83
C ALA A 435 25.25 -13.55 2.07
N ASP A 436 25.66 -12.83 1.02
CA ASP A 436 25.98 -11.38 1.09
C ASP A 436 24.76 -10.54 1.47
N LEU A 437 23.55 -11.00 1.15
CA LEU A 437 22.30 -10.39 1.61
C LEU A 437 21.89 -10.80 3.03
N GLY A 438 22.72 -11.59 3.73
CA GLY A 438 22.49 -12.07 5.09
C GLY A 438 21.49 -13.23 5.19
N TYR A 439 21.26 -14.00 4.10
CA TYR A 439 20.54 -15.27 4.20
C TYR A 439 21.42 -16.30 4.91
N GLN A 440 20.80 -17.09 5.77
CA GLN A 440 21.49 -18.20 6.42
C GLN A 440 21.83 -19.28 5.40
N SER A 441 23.09 -19.66 5.27
CA SER A 441 23.47 -20.81 4.44
C SER A 441 23.09 -22.11 5.16
N LEU A 442 22.43 -22.99 4.44
CA LEU A 442 22.00 -24.30 4.92
C LEU A 442 22.57 -25.40 4.02
N ASP A 443 22.97 -26.50 4.64
CA ASP A 443 23.32 -27.76 4.01
C ASP A 443 22.33 -28.86 4.37
N ALA A 444 22.56 -30.11 3.94
CA ALA A 444 21.67 -31.25 4.22
C ALA A 444 21.56 -31.56 5.71
N ASP A 445 22.56 -31.22 6.52
CA ASP A 445 22.58 -31.50 7.95
C ASP A 445 21.81 -30.41 8.75
N SER A 446 21.88 -29.16 8.34
CA SER A 446 21.28 -27.99 9.00
C SER A 446 19.85 -27.69 8.54
N LEU A 447 19.47 -28.05 7.33
CA LEU A 447 18.14 -27.80 6.76
C LEU A 447 17.00 -28.35 7.65
N PRO A 448 17.03 -29.63 8.13
CA PRO A 448 15.95 -30.15 8.96
C PRO A 448 15.73 -29.37 10.27
N ALA A 449 16.82 -28.93 10.91
CA ALA A 449 16.75 -28.12 12.11
C ALA A 449 16.11 -26.75 11.85
N PHE A 450 16.49 -26.10 10.73
CA PHE A 450 15.88 -24.83 10.32
C PHE A 450 14.38 -24.97 10.08
N LEU A 451 13.94 -25.93 9.27
CA LEU A 451 12.53 -26.14 8.96
C LEU A 451 11.71 -26.46 10.21
N SER A 452 12.23 -27.36 11.09
CA SER A 452 11.57 -27.71 12.35
C SER A 452 11.39 -26.53 13.28
N ALA A 453 12.40 -25.68 13.41
CA ALA A 453 12.34 -24.47 14.21
C ALA A 453 11.26 -23.51 13.67
N ARG A 454 11.17 -23.31 12.36
CA ARG A 454 10.17 -22.43 11.73
C ARG A 454 8.75 -22.97 11.81
N ILE A 455 8.57 -24.29 11.81
CA ILE A 455 7.28 -24.93 12.10
C ILE A 455 6.84 -24.62 13.54
N ALA A 456 7.77 -24.67 14.49
CA ALA A 456 7.49 -24.49 15.92
C ALA A 456 7.22 -23.02 16.29
N ASP A 457 8.02 -22.08 15.79
CA ASP A 457 7.94 -20.65 16.15
C ASP A 457 7.02 -19.83 15.26
N SER A 458 6.57 -20.39 14.13
CA SER A 458 5.72 -19.73 13.13
C SER A 458 6.29 -18.40 12.59
N VAL A 459 7.59 -18.18 12.69
CA VAL A 459 8.27 -17.00 12.13
C VAL A 459 8.21 -17.05 10.60
N PRO A 460 7.76 -15.97 9.93
CA PRO A 460 7.81 -15.91 8.47
C PRO A 460 9.20 -16.27 7.96
N SER A 461 9.28 -17.14 6.96
CA SER A 461 10.57 -17.62 6.49
C SER A 461 10.52 -18.09 5.05
N ALA A 462 11.66 -17.97 4.35
CA ALA A 462 11.84 -18.54 3.03
C ALA A 462 13.19 -19.28 2.93
N VAL A 463 13.18 -20.36 2.17
CA VAL A 463 14.40 -21.08 1.78
C VAL A 463 14.51 -21.06 0.26
N VAL A 464 15.59 -20.50 -0.26
CA VAL A 464 15.95 -20.59 -1.68
C VAL A 464 16.76 -21.88 -1.87
N PHE A 465 16.23 -22.83 -2.61
CA PHE A 465 16.96 -24.04 -2.97
C PHE A 465 17.79 -23.77 -4.21
N ALA A 466 19.10 -23.63 -4.02
CA ALA A 466 20.08 -23.48 -5.11
C ALA A 466 20.45 -24.82 -5.78
N LEU A 467 19.86 -25.91 -5.34
CA LEU A 467 19.96 -27.26 -5.91
C LEU A 467 18.56 -27.83 -6.15
N ASP A 468 18.42 -28.66 -7.16
CA ASP A 468 17.16 -29.36 -7.48
C ASP A 468 17.09 -30.79 -6.86
N VAL A 469 17.86 -31.04 -5.82
CA VAL A 469 17.89 -32.30 -5.06
C VAL A 469 17.47 -32.04 -3.61
N VAL A 470 16.51 -32.82 -3.13
CA VAL A 470 16.09 -32.81 -1.72
C VAL A 470 16.97 -33.78 -0.93
N PRO A 471 17.53 -33.34 0.24
CA PRO A 471 18.27 -34.26 1.12
C PRO A 471 17.38 -35.38 1.67
N HIS A 472 17.90 -36.58 1.78
CA HIS A 472 17.15 -37.77 2.28
C HIS A 472 16.54 -37.55 3.67
N ALA A 473 17.18 -36.80 4.56
CA ALA A 473 16.63 -36.46 5.89
C ALA A 473 15.39 -35.55 5.87
N ALA A 474 15.10 -34.91 4.74
CA ALA A 474 13.90 -34.10 4.53
C ALA A 474 12.84 -34.82 3.69
N GLU A 475 13.13 -36.03 3.22
CA GLU A 475 12.24 -36.87 2.43
C GLU A 475 11.37 -37.77 3.31
N PRO A 476 10.23 -38.17 2.81
CA PRO A 476 9.25 -38.97 3.53
C PRO A 476 8.81 -40.23 2.84
N ILE A 477 7.97 -40.94 3.58
CA ILE A 477 7.20 -42.09 3.09
C ILE A 477 5.71 -41.77 2.90
N ALA A 478 5.20 -40.67 3.49
CA ALA A 478 3.81 -40.21 3.34
C ALA A 478 3.75 -38.67 3.23
N ALA A 479 2.92 -38.16 2.33
CA ALA A 479 2.83 -36.74 1.96
C ALA A 479 2.68 -35.78 3.15
N ASP A 480 1.87 -36.10 4.15
CA ASP A 480 1.57 -35.20 5.28
C ASP A 480 2.65 -35.18 6.37
N THR A 481 3.58 -36.14 6.37
CA THR A 481 4.62 -36.29 7.40
C THR A 481 5.97 -35.70 6.99
N VAL A 482 6.11 -35.33 5.74
CA VAL A 482 7.35 -34.74 5.19
C VAL A 482 7.66 -33.45 5.84
N LEU A 483 8.86 -33.28 6.29
CA LEU A 483 9.29 -32.04 6.94
C LEU A 483 9.09 -30.81 6.04
N ILE A 484 9.38 -30.91 4.75
CA ILE A 484 9.13 -29.86 3.75
C ILE A 484 7.63 -29.54 3.65
N ARG A 485 6.76 -30.55 3.56
CA ARG A 485 5.31 -30.32 3.49
C ARG A 485 4.77 -29.71 4.78
N ARG A 486 5.22 -30.18 5.94
CA ARG A 486 4.87 -29.58 7.23
C ARG A 486 5.31 -28.12 7.33
N TYR A 487 6.48 -27.80 6.81
CA TYR A 487 6.98 -26.44 6.75
C TYR A 487 6.10 -25.55 5.85
N LEU A 488 5.72 -26.01 4.66
CA LEU A 488 4.81 -25.31 3.76
C LEU A 488 3.42 -25.14 4.39
N ASN A 489 2.88 -26.17 5.02
CA ASN A 489 1.61 -26.13 5.75
C ASN A 489 1.65 -25.21 6.98
N ALA A 490 2.81 -24.98 7.58
CA ALA A 490 3.02 -23.99 8.63
C ALA A 490 3.13 -22.55 8.12
N GLY A 491 3.14 -22.34 6.79
CA GLY A 491 3.23 -21.03 6.15
C GLY A 491 4.66 -20.62 5.80
N GLY A 492 5.58 -21.57 5.74
CA GLY A 492 6.92 -21.34 5.19
C GLY A 492 6.89 -21.18 3.67
N LYS A 493 7.94 -20.61 3.11
CA LYS A 493 8.14 -20.45 1.67
C LYS A 493 9.36 -21.23 1.20
N ILE A 494 9.22 -21.90 0.07
CA ILE A 494 10.32 -22.50 -0.67
C ILE A 494 10.37 -21.88 -2.06
N VAL A 495 11.51 -21.36 -2.46
CA VAL A 495 11.80 -20.94 -3.84
C VAL A 495 12.72 -21.99 -4.43
N TRP A 496 12.22 -22.67 -5.43
CA TRP A 496 12.87 -23.82 -6.04
C TRP A 496 13.42 -23.47 -7.42
N LEU A 497 14.68 -23.80 -7.63
CA LEU A 497 15.40 -23.62 -8.90
C LEU A 497 15.73 -24.98 -9.50
N GLY A 498 15.40 -25.16 -10.78
CA GLY A 498 15.71 -26.41 -11.49
C GLY A 498 14.51 -27.33 -11.66
N SER A 499 14.75 -28.63 -11.80
CA SER A 499 13.72 -29.65 -12.03
C SER A 499 12.68 -29.68 -10.93
N PRO A 500 11.39 -29.96 -11.21
CA PRO A 500 10.35 -29.98 -10.17
C PRO A 500 10.76 -30.82 -8.97
N MET A 501 10.43 -30.34 -7.76
CA MET A 501 10.80 -31.00 -6.51
C MET A 501 10.31 -32.45 -6.48
N GLY A 502 11.23 -33.38 -6.21
CA GLY A 502 10.93 -34.82 -6.16
C GLY A 502 11.10 -35.52 -7.49
N SER A 503 11.35 -34.81 -8.62
CA SER A 503 11.63 -35.47 -9.90
C SER A 503 12.98 -36.17 -9.93
N VAL A 504 13.94 -35.71 -9.12
CA VAL A 504 15.26 -36.33 -8.91
C VAL A 504 15.42 -36.62 -7.42
N PHE A 505 15.69 -37.86 -7.06
CA PHE A 505 15.91 -38.28 -5.66
C PHE A 505 16.95 -39.39 -5.56
N ARG A 506 17.45 -39.64 -4.33
CA ARG A 506 18.27 -40.79 -4.04
C ARG A 506 17.39 -41.89 -3.44
N ASP A 507 17.46 -43.11 -3.98
CA ASP A 507 16.80 -44.27 -3.40
C ASP A 507 17.50 -44.73 -2.12
N SER A 508 16.95 -45.80 -1.50
CA SER A 508 17.52 -46.35 -0.27
C SER A 508 18.94 -46.93 -0.41
N SER A 509 19.40 -47.16 -1.63
CA SER A 509 20.79 -47.56 -1.95
C SER A 509 21.72 -46.36 -2.13
N GLY A 510 21.17 -45.15 -2.15
CA GLY A 510 21.90 -43.90 -2.45
C GLY A 510 22.08 -43.63 -3.95
N ALA A 511 21.49 -44.45 -4.83
CA ALA A 511 21.49 -44.22 -6.26
C ALA A 511 20.51 -43.11 -6.66
N LEU A 512 20.91 -42.29 -7.65
CA LEU A 512 20.01 -41.27 -8.25
C LEU A 512 18.95 -42.01 -9.07
N THR A 513 17.72 -41.66 -8.78
CA THR A 513 16.56 -42.18 -9.50
C THR A 513 15.72 -40.99 -9.99
N GLN A 514 15.25 -41.06 -11.23
CA GLN A 514 14.27 -40.15 -11.78
C GLN A 514 12.90 -40.81 -11.71
N ASP A 515 11.98 -40.19 -10.98
CA ASP A 515 10.58 -40.56 -10.99
C ASP A 515 9.81 -39.49 -11.75
N ALA A 516 9.21 -39.86 -12.88
CA ALA A 516 8.52 -38.95 -13.75
C ALA A 516 7.31 -38.31 -13.02
N PHE A 517 7.58 -37.31 -12.19
CA PHE A 517 6.63 -36.39 -11.56
C PHE A 517 5.65 -36.97 -10.51
N HIS A 518 5.57 -38.26 -10.28
CA HIS A 518 4.65 -38.82 -9.30
C HIS A 518 4.92 -38.33 -7.86
N ARG A 519 6.21 -38.15 -7.51
CA ARG A 519 6.58 -37.59 -6.20
C ARG A 519 6.29 -36.10 -6.10
N THR A 520 6.40 -35.35 -7.19
CA THR A 520 6.00 -33.95 -7.23
C THR A 520 4.51 -33.81 -6.93
N GLU A 521 3.66 -34.67 -7.52
CA GLU A 521 2.21 -34.70 -7.25
C GLU A 521 1.94 -34.98 -5.77
N MET A 522 2.61 -35.99 -5.20
CA MET A 522 2.43 -36.34 -3.78
C MET A 522 2.92 -35.23 -2.83
N LEU A 523 4.03 -34.58 -3.15
CA LEU A 523 4.64 -33.55 -2.30
C LEU A 523 3.90 -32.22 -2.35
N LEU A 524 3.42 -31.82 -3.52
CA LEU A 524 2.95 -30.47 -3.78
C LEU A 524 1.45 -30.38 -4.08
N ASP A 525 0.71 -31.52 -4.16
CA ASP A 525 -0.69 -31.59 -4.62
C ASP A 525 -0.90 -30.89 -5.98
N VAL A 526 0.10 -30.97 -6.86
CA VAL A 526 0.05 -30.36 -8.19
C VAL A 526 0.09 -31.46 -9.22
N PRO A 527 -1.00 -31.69 -9.98
CA PRO A 527 -1.03 -32.72 -11.02
C PRO A 527 -0.04 -32.37 -12.13
N THR A 528 1.02 -33.15 -12.23
CA THR A 528 2.05 -33.03 -13.25
C THR A 528 1.79 -34.07 -14.35
N LYS A 529 1.37 -33.64 -15.51
CA LYS A 529 1.35 -34.51 -16.69
C LYS A 529 2.78 -34.59 -17.24
N SER A 530 3.20 -35.77 -17.72
CA SER A 530 4.46 -35.89 -18.44
C SER A 530 4.42 -34.97 -19.66
N VAL A 531 5.23 -33.94 -19.65
CA VAL A 531 5.37 -33.02 -20.77
C VAL A 531 6.69 -33.28 -21.43
N ASP A 532 6.72 -33.24 -22.76
CA ASP A 532 7.98 -33.34 -23.51
C ASP A 532 8.94 -32.24 -23.07
N TYR A 533 10.22 -32.63 -22.90
CA TYR A 533 11.30 -31.70 -22.58
C TYR A 533 11.54 -30.75 -23.76
N ASN A 534 10.96 -29.57 -23.70
CA ASN A 534 11.15 -28.51 -24.69
C ASN A 534 11.38 -27.17 -23.98
N GLU A 535 12.33 -26.37 -24.48
CA GLU A 535 12.54 -25.03 -24.01
C GLU A 535 11.45 -24.10 -24.59
N TYR A 536 10.55 -23.62 -23.72
CA TYR A 536 9.48 -22.70 -24.10
C TYR A 536 9.86 -21.26 -23.75
N SER A 537 9.54 -20.34 -24.65
CA SER A 537 9.57 -18.89 -24.34
C SER A 537 8.39 -18.56 -23.44
N ALA A 538 8.66 -17.98 -22.28
CA ALA A 538 7.63 -17.66 -21.30
C ALA A 538 7.58 -16.15 -21.00
N GLN A 539 6.37 -15.64 -20.82
CA GLN A 539 6.12 -14.24 -20.46
C GLN A 539 5.54 -14.15 -19.06
N PRO A 540 6.00 -13.20 -18.23
CA PRO A 540 5.43 -12.98 -16.92
C PRO A 540 3.94 -12.60 -17.02
N THR A 541 3.12 -13.24 -16.21
CA THR A 541 1.72 -12.84 -15.99
C THR A 541 1.66 -11.53 -15.19
N GLU A 542 0.48 -10.95 -15.02
CA GLU A 542 0.31 -9.82 -14.09
C GLU A 542 0.73 -10.20 -12.66
N THR A 543 0.36 -11.39 -12.21
CA THR A 543 0.78 -11.94 -10.91
C THR A 543 2.30 -12.11 -10.86
N GLY A 544 2.92 -12.65 -11.92
CA GLY A 544 4.37 -12.78 -11.98
C GLY A 544 5.10 -11.44 -11.89
N ARG A 545 4.58 -10.40 -12.54
CA ARG A 545 5.14 -9.04 -12.40
C ARG A 545 5.03 -8.53 -10.96
N ARG A 546 3.94 -8.80 -10.25
CA ARG A 546 3.80 -8.50 -8.81
C ARG A 546 4.83 -9.24 -7.96
N TRP A 547 5.19 -10.46 -8.36
CA TRP A 547 6.26 -11.25 -7.72
C TRP A 547 7.67 -10.85 -8.16
N GLY A 548 7.81 -9.78 -8.97
CA GLY A 548 9.08 -9.23 -9.41
C GLY A 548 9.63 -9.83 -10.69
N LEU A 549 8.88 -10.67 -11.39
CA LEU A 549 9.26 -11.20 -12.69
C LEU A 549 8.91 -10.17 -13.78
N THR A 550 9.91 -9.44 -14.29
CA THR A 550 9.66 -8.33 -15.24
C THR A 550 10.08 -8.61 -16.69
N HIS A 551 10.82 -9.70 -16.93
CA HIS A 551 11.35 -10.05 -18.23
C HIS A 551 10.90 -11.45 -18.67
N TRP A 552 10.89 -11.70 -19.98
CA TRP A 552 10.68 -13.04 -20.50
C TRP A 552 11.83 -13.97 -20.12
N PHE A 553 11.56 -15.25 -20.00
CA PHE A 553 12.55 -16.28 -19.74
C PHE A 553 12.18 -17.60 -20.40
N ARG A 554 13.12 -18.52 -20.47
CA ARG A 554 12.84 -19.88 -20.90
C ARG A 554 12.24 -20.65 -19.74
N GLY A 555 11.13 -21.34 -20.00
CA GLY A 555 10.51 -22.24 -19.05
C GLY A 555 10.51 -23.65 -19.62
N ASP A 556 10.75 -24.63 -18.75
CA ASP A 556 10.63 -26.04 -19.07
C ASP A 556 9.46 -26.64 -18.26
N TYR A 557 8.88 -27.75 -18.68
CA TYR A 557 7.79 -28.47 -18.00
C TYR A 557 6.57 -27.59 -17.66
N PRO A 558 5.87 -27.08 -18.67
CA PRO A 558 4.69 -26.28 -18.45
C PRO A 558 3.57 -27.11 -17.79
N ILE A 559 2.83 -26.46 -16.88
CA ILE A 559 1.71 -27.02 -16.14
C ILE A 559 0.43 -26.26 -16.49
N ASP A 560 -0.71 -26.93 -16.50
CA ASP A 560 -2.01 -26.27 -16.64
C ASP A 560 -2.19 -25.21 -15.55
N THR A 561 -2.51 -23.98 -15.95
CA THR A 561 -2.66 -22.86 -15.02
C THR A 561 -3.75 -23.08 -13.97
N THR A 562 -4.71 -23.97 -14.25
CA THR A 562 -5.78 -24.34 -13.30
C THR A 562 -5.31 -25.30 -12.20
N ALA A 563 -4.14 -25.93 -12.39
CA ALA A 563 -3.55 -26.88 -11.46
C ALA A 563 -2.74 -26.24 -10.34
N VAL A 564 -2.47 -24.92 -10.42
CA VAL A 564 -1.62 -24.19 -9.48
C VAL A 564 -2.37 -23.01 -8.87
N SER A 565 -1.97 -22.58 -7.69
CA SER A 565 -2.61 -21.41 -7.04
C SER A 565 -2.40 -20.12 -7.82
N HIS A 566 -1.19 -19.92 -8.38
CA HIS A 566 -0.87 -18.75 -9.20
C HIS A 566 0.14 -19.12 -10.30
N ALA A 567 -0.19 -18.81 -11.54
CA ALA A 567 0.78 -18.83 -12.63
C ALA A 567 1.58 -17.50 -12.63
N LEU A 568 2.90 -17.59 -12.49
CA LEU A 568 3.79 -16.43 -12.51
C LEU A 568 4.28 -16.10 -13.92
N ALA A 569 4.48 -17.12 -14.76
CA ALA A 569 4.78 -16.95 -16.17
C ALA A 569 4.08 -18.05 -16.98
N VAL A 570 3.74 -17.73 -18.21
CA VAL A 570 3.08 -18.65 -19.13
C VAL A 570 3.82 -18.68 -20.46
N ASP A 571 3.80 -19.83 -21.10
CA ASP A 571 4.30 -20.03 -22.46
C ASP A 571 3.29 -19.56 -23.53
N GLU A 572 3.63 -19.76 -24.80
CA GLU A 572 2.78 -19.37 -25.93
C GLU A 572 1.45 -20.16 -25.99
N SER A 573 1.38 -21.33 -25.34
CA SER A 573 0.16 -22.15 -25.22
C SER A 573 -0.69 -21.78 -24.01
N GLY A 574 -0.24 -20.82 -23.16
CA GLY A 574 -0.90 -20.37 -21.95
C GLY A 574 -0.70 -21.29 -20.75
N GLN A 575 0.26 -22.23 -20.81
CA GLN A 575 0.59 -23.10 -19.68
C GLN A 575 1.60 -22.42 -18.74
N ALA A 576 1.49 -22.69 -17.44
CA ALA A 576 2.36 -22.10 -16.43
C ALA A 576 3.76 -22.74 -16.44
N THR A 577 4.79 -21.92 -16.64
CA THR A 577 6.21 -22.33 -16.64
C THR A 577 6.93 -21.85 -15.38
N ALA A 578 6.40 -20.86 -14.68
CA ALA A 578 6.74 -20.49 -13.31
C ALA A 578 5.44 -20.30 -12.54
N TRP A 579 5.37 -20.83 -11.32
CA TRP A 579 4.12 -20.90 -10.58
C TRP A 579 4.31 -20.98 -9.06
N VAL A 580 3.21 -20.74 -8.35
CA VAL A 580 3.13 -20.84 -6.90
C VAL A 580 2.01 -21.81 -6.50
N GLN A 581 2.30 -22.68 -5.54
CA GLN A 581 1.30 -23.46 -4.83
C GLN A 581 1.22 -22.99 -3.37
N VAL A 582 0.07 -22.46 -3.00
CA VAL A 582 -0.19 -21.91 -1.66
C VAL A 582 -0.82 -22.97 -0.76
N TYR A 583 -0.28 -23.18 0.44
CA TYR A 583 -0.79 -24.13 1.43
C TYR A 583 -1.44 -23.43 2.64
N ARG A 584 -1.19 -22.14 2.81
CA ARG A 584 -1.76 -21.30 3.86
C ARG A 584 -2.33 -20.03 3.23
N PRO A 585 -3.62 -20.04 2.83
CA PRO A 585 -4.27 -18.87 2.22
C PRO A 585 -4.31 -17.64 3.14
N ASP A 586 -4.27 -17.87 4.46
CA ASP A 586 -4.18 -16.82 5.48
C ASP A 586 -2.77 -16.24 5.66
N ARG A 587 -1.77 -16.78 4.96
CA ARG A 587 -0.39 -16.29 4.90
C ARG A 587 0.03 -16.08 3.45
N PRO A 588 -0.39 -14.97 2.83
CA PRO A 588 -0.03 -14.63 1.47
C PRO A 588 1.48 -14.57 1.29
N GLY A 589 1.95 -14.97 0.13
CA GLY A 589 3.39 -15.03 -0.13
C GLY A 589 4.11 -16.23 0.48
N SER A 590 3.41 -17.12 1.21
CA SER A 590 3.91 -18.43 1.61
C SER A 590 3.70 -19.47 0.52
N GLY A 591 4.31 -20.63 0.66
CA GLY A 591 4.09 -21.76 -0.23
C GLY A 591 5.29 -22.16 -1.05
N TYR A 592 5.08 -23.02 -2.02
CA TYR A 592 6.12 -23.48 -2.94
C TYR A 592 6.11 -22.63 -4.22
N VAL A 593 7.27 -22.11 -4.59
CA VAL A 593 7.49 -21.28 -5.78
C VAL A 593 8.43 -22.03 -6.73
N GLN A 594 7.95 -22.44 -7.88
CA GLN A 594 8.74 -23.03 -8.94
C GLN A 594 9.22 -21.94 -9.89
N LEU A 595 10.53 -21.80 -10.02
CA LEU A 595 11.16 -20.91 -11.00
C LEU A 595 12.01 -21.76 -11.95
N TRP A 596 11.36 -22.38 -12.92
CA TRP A 596 12.00 -23.29 -13.84
C TRP A 596 12.83 -22.58 -14.93
N GLY A 597 13.87 -23.24 -15.44
CA GLY A 597 14.74 -22.73 -16.52
C GLY A 597 15.71 -21.64 -16.05
N PHE A 598 15.70 -21.30 -14.78
CA PHE A 598 16.59 -20.32 -14.19
C PHE A 598 17.85 -21.00 -13.67
N GLY A 599 18.89 -21.10 -14.50
CA GLY A 599 20.22 -21.11 -13.90
C GLY A 599 20.42 -19.80 -13.11
N ALA A 600 21.14 -19.84 -12.00
CA ALA A 600 21.49 -18.65 -11.23
C ALA A 600 22.58 -17.85 -11.99
N THR A 601 22.16 -17.01 -12.94
CA THR A 601 23.03 -16.01 -13.57
C THR A 601 22.94 -14.70 -12.81
N VAL A 602 23.96 -13.85 -12.88
CA VAL A 602 23.98 -12.53 -12.22
C VAL A 602 22.71 -11.72 -12.52
N GLU A 603 22.22 -11.79 -13.76
CA GLU A 603 21.05 -11.05 -14.22
C GLU A 603 19.72 -11.59 -13.63
N ARG A 604 19.70 -12.86 -13.21
CA ARG A 604 18.49 -13.55 -12.70
C ARG A 604 18.37 -13.55 -11.18
N LEU A 605 19.47 -13.41 -10.48
CA LEU A 605 19.49 -13.38 -9.01
C LEU A 605 18.52 -12.35 -8.39
N PRO A 606 18.35 -11.13 -8.92
CA PRO A 606 17.35 -10.19 -8.42
C PRO A 606 15.90 -10.70 -8.50
N TYR A 607 15.54 -11.47 -9.52
CA TYR A 607 14.19 -12.05 -9.67
C TYR A 607 13.96 -13.20 -8.69
N ILE A 608 14.96 -14.04 -8.49
CA ILE A 608 14.91 -15.12 -7.48
C ILE A 608 14.74 -14.49 -6.10
N ARG A 609 15.47 -13.43 -5.82
CA ARG A 609 15.36 -12.64 -4.59
C ARG A 609 13.97 -12.06 -4.43
N ALA A 610 13.43 -11.42 -5.45
CA ALA A 610 12.09 -10.83 -5.41
C ALA A 610 11.03 -11.89 -5.09
N ALA A 611 11.09 -13.08 -5.70
CA ALA A 611 10.22 -14.19 -5.40
C ALA A 611 10.39 -14.72 -3.96
N ALA A 612 11.61 -14.77 -3.44
CA ALA A 612 11.87 -15.19 -2.06
C ALA A 612 11.34 -14.17 -1.04
N GLU A 613 11.46 -12.89 -1.31
CA GLU A 613 11.07 -11.79 -0.42
C GLU A 613 9.61 -11.37 -0.58
N TYR A 614 8.92 -11.75 -1.66
CA TYR A 614 7.51 -11.43 -1.89
C TYR A 614 6.64 -11.91 -0.72
N GLY A 615 5.83 -11.01 -0.17
CA GLY A 615 5.03 -11.30 1.02
C GLY A 615 5.84 -11.44 2.32
N LEU A 616 7.16 -11.20 2.29
CA LEU A 616 8.03 -11.18 3.46
C LEU A 616 8.73 -9.83 3.52
N LEU A 617 8.69 -9.17 4.68
CA LEU A 617 9.38 -7.90 4.88
C LEU A 617 10.78 -8.11 5.44
N ARG A 618 11.73 -7.32 4.93
CA ARG A 618 13.08 -7.19 5.49
C ARG A 618 13.34 -5.76 5.93
N ALA A 619 14.01 -5.63 7.07
CA ALA A 619 14.69 -4.38 7.36
C ALA A 619 15.71 -4.12 6.25
N ALA A 620 15.75 -2.88 5.71
CA ALA A 620 16.83 -2.51 4.80
C ALA A 620 18.16 -2.70 5.55
N ALA A 621 19.13 -3.30 4.91
CA ALA A 621 20.50 -3.30 5.43
C ALA A 621 20.95 -1.84 5.63
N PRO A 622 21.70 -1.54 6.69
CA PRO A 622 22.16 -0.18 7.02
C PRO A 622 22.95 0.45 5.88
#